data_7fe6484bd62a86402fb51af4932272d7
#
_entry.id   7fe6484bd62a86402fb51af4932272d7
#
_cell.length_a   1.000
_cell.length_b   1.000
_cell.length_c   1.000
_cell.angle_alpha   90.00
_cell.angle_beta   90.00
_cell.angle_gamma   90.00
#
_symmetry.space_group_name_H-M   'P 1'
#
loop_
_entity.id
_entity.type
_entity.pdbx_description
1 polymer ?
#
loop_
_entity_poly.entity_id
_entity_poly.type
_entity_poly.pdbx_seq_one_letter_code
_entity_poly.pdbx_strand_id
1 'polypeptide(L)'
;MRYIKVFAPGTVANLGCGFDVMGLTLDGVGDLLEVGIEEGAGGLVIRNRSGKELPAKNEDNVITPAVMALLGAYEKPVRVEVTILEKIAPGSGIGSSAASSAAAVWGVNELLGRPFSGERLVEFAMMGEALIGGTSHADNVGPAVLGGVVLIRGYEPLDIVRLPVPEGFFYAVVHPDIVVSTKQAREVLPREVPLHDAVTQWGNVGGLVAGFALGDVALIGRSMHDVVAEPYRKGFIPGYDVLKEGVLAEGALDRKRTRLNS
;
A
#
# COMPACT_ATOMS: atom_id res chain seq x y z
N MET A 1 5.60 3.32 30.61
CA MET A 1 5.37 3.09 29.17
C MET A 1 4.01 2.43 28.99
N ARG A 2 3.17 2.89 28.05
CA ARG A 2 1.87 2.30 27.68
C ARG A 2 2.01 1.58 26.36
N TYR A 3 1.41 0.41 26.20
CA TYR A 3 1.53 -0.43 25.00
C TYR A 3 0.17 -0.79 24.41
N ILE A 4 0.10 -0.89 23.08
CA ILE A 4 -1.02 -1.48 22.33
C ILE A 4 -0.48 -2.41 21.24
N LYS A 5 -1.32 -3.35 20.80
CA LYS A 5 -1.08 -4.13 19.58
C LYS A 5 -1.89 -3.56 18.44
N VAL A 6 -1.26 -3.40 17.30
CA VAL A 6 -1.86 -2.84 16.09
C VAL A 6 -1.64 -3.79 14.94
N PHE A 7 -2.72 -4.15 14.27
CA PHE A 7 -2.68 -4.87 13.01
C PHE A 7 -2.90 -3.88 11.87
N ALA A 8 -2.01 -3.87 10.87
CA ALA A 8 -2.22 -3.19 9.61
C ALA A 8 -2.28 -4.19 8.46
N PRO A 9 -3.31 -4.12 7.61
CA PRO A 9 -3.52 -5.08 6.54
C PRO A 9 -2.48 -4.94 5.43
N GLY A 10 -2.23 -6.04 4.74
CA GLY A 10 -1.59 -6.03 3.43
C GLY A 10 -2.46 -5.28 2.43
N THR A 11 -1.85 -4.84 1.33
CA THR A 11 -2.53 -4.00 0.35
C THR A 11 -2.21 -4.41 -1.08
N VAL A 12 -3.14 -4.12 -1.98
CA VAL A 12 -2.97 -4.24 -3.44
C VAL A 12 -3.04 -2.85 -4.04
N ALA A 13 -1.95 -2.39 -4.64
CA ALA A 13 -1.86 -1.08 -5.29
C ALA A 13 -2.33 -1.14 -6.76
N ASN A 14 -2.68 0.00 -7.33
CA ASN A 14 -3.01 0.24 -8.74
C ASN A 14 -4.36 -0.33 -9.25
N LEU A 15 -4.88 -1.43 -8.78
CA LEU A 15 -6.16 -2.04 -9.19
C LEU A 15 -6.43 -2.04 -10.70
N GLY A 16 -5.54 -2.65 -11.49
CA GLY A 16 -5.59 -2.56 -12.95
C GLY A 16 -5.17 -1.17 -13.44
N CYS A 17 -6.11 -0.40 -13.97
CA CYS A 17 -5.87 0.91 -14.59
C CYS A 17 -5.51 2.04 -13.61
N GLY A 18 -5.71 1.89 -12.31
CA GLY A 18 -5.46 2.96 -11.31
C GLY A 18 -3.99 3.08 -10.88
N PHE A 19 -3.06 3.04 -11.83
CA PHE A 19 -1.63 3.13 -11.59
C PHE A 19 -1.24 4.34 -10.73
N ASP A 20 -0.59 4.06 -9.57
CA ASP A 20 -0.15 5.03 -8.55
C ASP A 20 -1.29 5.90 -7.93
N VAL A 21 -2.56 5.66 -8.27
CA VAL A 21 -3.71 6.43 -7.76
C VAL A 21 -4.78 5.60 -7.07
N MET A 22 -4.71 4.26 -7.12
CA MET A 22 -5.70 3.41 -6.45
C MET A 22 -5.05 2.28 -5.67
N GLY A 23 -5.68 1.92 -4.55
CA GLY A 23 -5.27 0.77 -3.75
C GLY A 23 -6.40 0.22 -2.91
N LEU A 24 -6.24 -1.02 -2.43
CA LEU A 24 -7.17 -1.66 -1.50
C LEU A 24 -6.47 -2.46 -0.42
N THR A 25 -7.20 -2.74 0.66
CA THR A 25 -6.76 -3.65 1.73
C THR A 25 -7.05 -5.10 1.39
N LEU A 26 -6.18 -5.99 1.87
CA LEU A 26 -6.42 -7.43 1.91
C LEU A 26 -6.92 -7.81 3.30
N ASP A 27 -7.91 -8.68 3.37
CA ASP A 27 -8.39 -9.23 4.64
C ASP A 27 -7.52 -10.43 5.08
N GLY A 28 -7.34 -10.59 6.39
CA GLY A 28 -6.68 -11.73 6.99
C GLY A 28 -5.15 -11.82 6.83
N VAL A 29 -4.51 -10.90 6.11
CA VAL A 29 -3.05 -10.83 5.95
C VAL A 29 -2.53 -9.44 6.24
N GLY A 30 -1.50 -9.32 7.09
CA GLY A 30 -0.99 -8.01 7.51
C GLY A 30 0.22 -8.12 8.42
N ASP A 31 0.66 -6.98 8.93
CA ASP A 31 1.68 -6.87 9.97
C ASP A 31 1.00 -6.69 11.33
N LEU A 32 1.52 -7.36 12.36
CA LEU A 32 1.13 -7.15 13.74
C LEU A 32 2.31 -6.53 14.51
N LEU A 33 2.10 -5.32 15.02
CA LEU A 33 3.08 -4.60 15.81
C LEU A 33 2.58 -4.39 17.23
N GLU A 34 3.50 -4.45 18.20
CA GLU A 34 3.29 -3.92 19.53
C GLU A 34 3.99 -2.57 19.62
N VAL A 35 3.23 -1.52 19.88
CA VAL A 35 3.71 -0.14 19.95
C VAL A 35 3.59 0.35 21.40
N GLY A 36 4.67 0.93 21.92
CA GLY A 36 4.72 1.53 23.27
C GLY A 36 5.19 2.97 23.22
N ILE A 37 4.64 3.83 24.12
CA ILE A 37 5.12 5.19 24.28
C ILE A 37 5.41 5.55 25.76
N GLU A 38 6.35 6.46 25.94
CA GLU A 38 6.68 7.11 27.21
C GLU A 38 6.91 8.60 26.97
N GLU A 39 6.10 9.44 27.64
CA GLU A 39 6.19 10.87 27.52
C GLU A 39 7.38 11.43 28.32
N GLY A 40 7.97 12.53 27.87
CA GLY A 40 9.08 13.21 28.54
C GLY A 40 10.48 12.72 28.16
N ALA A 41 10.59 11.63 27.38
CA ALA A 41 11.85 11.15 26.82
C ALA A 41 11.73 11.10 25.30
N GLY A 42 12.80 11.36 24.57
CA GLY A 42 12.84 11.22 23.12
C GLY A 42 13.43 9.88 22.67
N GLY A 43 13.18 9.49 21.43
CA GLY A 43 13.83 8.36 20.77
C GLY A 43 12.87 7.31 20.24
N LEU A 44 13.41 6.48 19.34
CA LEU A 44 12.71 5.36 18.72
C LEU A 44 13.56 4.10 18.83
N VAL A 45 12.96 3.01 19.29
CA VAL A 45 13.57 1.69 19.34
C VAL A 45 12.69 0.71 18.58
N ILE A 46 13.26 -0.02 17.63
CA ILE A 46 12.56 -1.05 16.86
C ILE A 46 13.16 -2.41 17.20
N ARG A 47 12.31 -3.37 17.50
CA ARG A 47 12.69 -4.78 17.75
C ARG A 47 11.96 -5.68 16.76
N ASN A 48 12.67 -6.59 16.15
CA ASN A 48 12.08 -7.59 15.25
C ASN A 48 11.95 -8.95 15.97
N ARG A 49 10.73 -9.45 16.07
CA ARG A 49 10.38 -10.78 16.57
C ARG A 49 9.58 -11.62 15.58
N SER A 50 9.40 -11.11 14.35
CA SER A 50 8.59 -11.75 13.31
C SER A 50 9.25 -12.99 12.67
N GLY A 51 10.54 -13.21 12.90
CA GLY A 51 11.30 -14.26 12.22
C GLY A 51 11.63 -13.96 10.75
N LYS A 52 11.26 -12.79 10.24
CA LYS A 52 11.63 -12.33 8.89
C LYS A 52 12.91 -11.50 8.94
N GLU A 53 13.72 -11.57 7.88
CA GLU A 53 14.88 -10.69 7.75
C GLU A 53 14.43 -9.25 7.49
N LEU A 54 14.93 -8.33 8.30
CA LEU A 54 14.69 -6.89 8.20
C LEU A 54 16.01 -6.14 8.33
N PRO A 55 16.10 -4.87 7.90
CA PRO A 55 17.30 -4.06 8.05
C PRO A 55 17.82 -4.09 9.49
N ALA A 56 19.14 -4.29 9.65
CA ALA A 56 19.77 -4.38 10.97
C ALA A 56 19.79 -3.04 11.71
N LYS A 57 19.81 -1.93 10.99
CA LYS A 57 19.79 -0.59 11.54
C LYS A 57 18.40 -0.01 11.54
N ASN A 58 18.04 0.65 12.64
CA ASN A 58 16.73 1.31 12.75
C ASN A 58 16.51 2.37 11.67
N GLU A 59 17.56 3.11 11.29
CA GLU A 59 17.50 4.16 10.26
C GLU A 59 17.11 3.64 8.87
N ASP A 60 17.42 2.37 8.59
CA ASP A 60 17.08 1.71 7.33
C ASP A 60 15.68 1.05 7.36
N ASN A 61 14.97 1.14 8.50
CA ASN A 61 13.64 0.58 8.66
C ASN A 61 12.58 1.64 8.30
N VAL A 62 11.61 1.26 7.49
CA VAL A 62 10.50 2.13 7.01
C VAL A 62 9.68 2.76 8.15
N ILE A 63 9.64 2.12 9.31
CA ILE A 63 8.97 2.64 10.51
C ILE A 63 9.65 3.93 10.99
N THR A 64 10.97 4.03 10.85
CA THR A 64 11.71 5.17 11.40
C THR A 64 11.29 6.49 10.78
N PRO A 65 11.38 6.72 9.46
CA PRO A 65 10.97 8.01 8.90
C PRO A 65 9.49 8.31 9.13
N ALA A 66 8.62 7.29 9.12
CA ALA A 66 7.19 7.46 9.37
C ALA A 66 6.91 7.95 10.80
N VAL A 67 7.47 7.28 11.81
CA VAL A 67 7.30 7.65 13.22
C VAL A 67 7.99 8.99 13.53
N MET A 68 9.18 9.23 12.99
CA MET A 68 9.89 10.49 13.22
C MET A 68 9.15 11.69 12.63
N ALA A 69 8.51 11.55 11.47
CA ALA A 69 7.66 12.59 10.90
C ALA A 69 6.45 12.91 11.80
N LEU A 70 5.79 11.88 12.35
CA LEU A 70 4.70 12.04 13.29
C LEU A 70 5.17 12.74 14.58
N LEU A 71 6.28 12.29 15.17
CA LEU A 71 6.81 12.89 16.40
C LEU A 71 7.26 14.34 16.19
N GLY A 72 7.82 14.68 15.03
CA GLY A 72 8.15 16.05 14.65
C GLY A 72 6.93 16.97 14.60
N ALA A 73 5.79 16.44 14.15
CA ALA A 73 4.53 17.19 14.14
C ALA A 73 3.82 17.26 15.52
N TYR A 74 4.14 16.35 16.42
CA TYR A 74 3.55 16.33 17.77
C TYR A 74 4.20 17.35 18.73
N GLU A 75 5.44 17.75 18.43
CA GLU A 75 6.20 18.81 19.14
C GLU A 75 6.48 18.57 20.65
N LYS A 76 6.18 17.38 21.17
CA LYS A 76 6.51 16.98 22.53
C LYS A 76 7.47 15.79 22.54
N PRO A 77 8.40 15.72 23.50
CA PRO A 77 9.32 14.59 23.58
C PRO A 77 8.56 13.33 23.97
N VAL A 78 8.62 12.33 23.09
CA VAL A 78 8.02 11.00 23.27
C VAL A 78 9.06 9.96 22.88
N ARG A 79 9.27 8.98 23.76
CA ARG A 79 9.99 7.76 23.42
C ARG A 79 9.01 6.74 22.87
N VAL A 80 9.33 6.18 21.72
CA VAL A 80 8.54 5.15 21.06
C VAL A 80 9.31 3.84 21.01
N GLU A 81 8.67 2.75 21.40
CA GLU A 81 9.18 1.40 21.19
C GLU A 81 8.22 0.63 20.28
N VAL A 82 8.75 0.02 19.22
CA VAL A 82 7.99 -0.80 18.29
C VAL A 82 8.58 -2.21 18.28
N THR A 83 7.75 -3.21 18.52
CA THR A 83 8.13 -4.61 18.35
C THR A 83 7.29 -5.21 17.22
N ILE A 84 7.95 -5.65 16.17
CA ILE A 84 7.32 -6.33 15.03
C ILE A 84 7.09 -7.78 15.43
N LEU A 85 5.84 -8.19 15.62
CA LEU A 85 5.43 -9.52 16.05
C LEU A 85 5.15 -10.44 14.87
N GLU A 86 4.39 -9.94 13.87
CA GLU A 86 4.10 -10.63 12.62
C GLU A 86 4.42 -9.70 11.46
N LYS A 87 4.90 -10.26 10.37
CA LYS A 87 5.37 -9.49 9.21
C LYS A 87 5.02 -10.21 7.90
N ILE A 88 4.35 -9.50 7.02
CA ILE A 88 4.27 -9.86 5.60
C ILE A 88 5.69 -9.99 5.06
N ALA A 89 5.97 -11.05 4.31
CA ALA A 89 7.31 -11.25 3.73
C ALA A 89 7.73 -10.00 2.93
N PRO A 90 8.90 -9.43 3.21
CA PRO A 90 9.46 -8.37 2.35
C PRO A 90 9.55 -8.85 0.91
N GLY A 91 9.23 -7.98 -0.06
CA GLY A 91 9.24 -8.36 -1.47
C GLY A 91 8.02 -9.13 -1.97
N SER A 92 7.03 -9.43 -1.11
CA SER A 92 5.81 -10.17 -1.50
C SER A 92 4.86 -9.43 -2.45
N GLY A 93 5.06 -8.12 -2.64
CA GLY A 93 4.21 -7.29 -3.51
C GLY A 93 2.84 -6.92 -2.95
N ILE A 94 2.55 -7.25 -1.69
CA ILE A 94 1.30 -6.93 -1.02
C ILE A 94 1.46 -5.87 0.07
N GLY A 95 2.26 -4.83 -0.19
CA GLY A 95 2.36 -3.66 0.67
C GLY A 95 3.04 -3.91 2.02
N SER A 96 4.05 -4.80 2.08
CA SER A 96 4.75 -5.15 3.33
C SER A 96 5.35 -3.93 4.05
N SER A 97 5.97 -2.99 3.34
CA SER A 97 6.51 -1.75 3.90
C SER A 97 5.41 -0.81 4.40
N ALA A 98 4.36 -0.67 3.59
CA ALA A 98 3.21 0.17 3.92
C ALA A 98 2.48 -0.31 5.17
N ALA A 99 2.30 -1.62 5.35
CA ALA A 99 1.69 -2.19 6.54
C ALA A 99 2.49 -1.87 7.81
N SER A 100 3.84 -2.00 7.77
CA SER A 100 4.68 -1.65 8.92
C SER A 100 4.60 -0.16 9.27
N SER A 101 4.73 0.72 8.28
CA SER A 101 4.66 2.17 8.47
C SER A 101 3.29 2.60 9.00
N ALA A 102 2.21 2.05 8.40
CA ALA A 102 0.83 2.33 8.81
C ALA A 102 0.55 1.88 10.25
N ALA A 103 0.90 0.63 10.61
CA ALA A 103 0.71 0.12 11.96
C ALA A 103 1.46 0.95 13.01
N ALA A 104 2.69 1.36 12.71
CA ALA A 104 3.51 2.14 13.63
C ALA A 104 2.91 3.54 13.87
N VAL A 105 2.59 4.30 12.82
CA VAL A 105 2.01 5.64 12.99
C VAL A 105 0.62 5.59 13.61
N TRP A 106 -0.19 4.59 13.26
CA TRP A 106 -1.50 4.39 13.88
C TRP A 106 -1.37 4.14 15.38
N GLY A 107 -0.47 3.20 15.78
CA GLY A 107 -0.26 2.86 17.17
C GLY A 107 0.24 4.02 18.01
N VAL A 108 1.18 4.80 17.50
CA VAL A 108 1.66 6.02 18.18
C VAL A 108 0.52 7.02 18.32
N ASN A 109 -0.25 7.27 17.26
CA ASN A 109 -1.37 8.20 17.29
C ASN A 109 -2.44 7.81 18.31
N GLU A 110 -2.82 6.53 18.38
CA GLU A 110 -3.76 6.01 19.38
C GLU A 110 -3.28 6.27 20.81
N LEU A 111 -2.02 5.94 21.10
CA LEU A 111 -1.43 6.12 22.43
C LEU A 111 -1.27 7.60 22.82
N LEU A 112 -1.13 8.50 21.85
CA LEU A 112 -1.10 9.95 22.06
C LEU A 112 -2.50 10.57 22.21
N GLY A 113 -3.58 9.79 22.08
CA GLY A 113 -4.96 10.27 22.18
C GLY A 113 -5.54 10.78 20.87
N ARG A 114 -5.02 10.31 19.73
CA ARG A 114 -5.48 10.63 18.37
C ARG A 114 -5.35 12.10 17.96
N PRO A 115 -4.20 12.74 18.13
CA PRO A 115 -4.03 14.14 17.73
C PRO A 115 -4.10 14.37 16.22
N PHE A 116 -3.91 13.34 15.39
CA PHE A 116 -3.86 13.45 13.94
C PHE A 116 -5.01 12.69 13.27
N SER A 117 -5.50 13.23 12.14
CA SER A 117 -6.49 12.58 11.28
C SER A 117 -5.90 11.38 10.52
N GLY A 118 -6.77 10.52 9.94
CA GLY A 118 -6.34 9.40 9.13
C GLY A 118 -5.50 9.81 7.92
N GLU A 119 -5.89 10.89 7.23
CA GLU A 119 -5.16 11.43 6.08
C GLU A 119 -3.75 11.90 6.51
N ARG A 120 -3.66 12.53 7.67
CA ARG A 120 -2.36 12.95 8.21
C ARG A 120 -1.47 11.77 8.57
N LEU A 121 -2.06 10.66 9.04
CA LEU A 121 -1.31 9.41 9.26
C LEU A 121 -0.82 8.80 7.95
N VAL A 122 -1.58 8.91 6.86
CA VAL A 122 -1.11 8.49 5.53
C VAL A 122 0.12 9.28 5.12
N GLU A 123 0.11 10.62 5.28
CA GLU A 123 1.27 11.45 4.96
C GLU A 123 2.52 11.03 5.76
N PHE A 124 2.38 10.74 7.05
CA PHE A 124 3.50 10.24 7.86
C PHE A 124 3.98 8.86 7.38
N ALA A 125 3.06 7.93 7.10
CA ALA A 125 3.42 6.59 6.63
C ALA A 125 4.09 6.61 5.24
N MET A 126 3.74 7.57 4.37
CA MET A 126 4.38 7.78 3.07
C MET A 126 5.88 8.10 3.18
N MET A 127 6.33 8.68 4.30
CA MET A 127 7.76 8.92 4.53
C MET A 127 8.56 7.60 4.60
N GLY A 128 7.91 6.51 5.05
CA GLY A 128 8.50 5.17 5.01
C GLY A 128 8.68 4.63 3.60
N GLU A 129 7.72 4.86 2.72
CA GLU A 129 7.80 4.44 1.31
C GLU A 129 8.92 5.19 0.56
N ALA A 130 9.11 6.48 0.86
CA ALA A 130 10.18 7.28 0.27
C ALA A 130 11.58 6.69 0.52
N LEU A 131 11.80 6.06 1.67
CA LEU A 131 13.07 5.42 2.02
C LEU A 131 13.43 4.27 1.06
N ILE A 132 12.44 3.48 0.63
CA ILE A 132 12.67 2.30 -0.21
C ILE A 132 12.62 2.65 -1.69
N GLY A 133 11.62 3.42 -2.11
CA GLY A 133 11.29 3.66 -3.52
C GLY A 133 11.83 4.96 -4.11
N GLY A 134 12.39 5.84 -3.29
CA GLY A 134 12.79 7.19 -3.71
C GLY A 134 11.61 8.11 -4.08
N THR A 135 10.40 7.57 -4.11
CA THR A 135 9.15 8.30 -4.37
C THR A 135 8.08 7.87 -3.36
N SER A 136 7.35 8.83 -2.85
CA SER A 136 6.34 8.65 -1.82
C SER A 136 4.98 8.45 -2.48
N HIS A 137 4.49 7.19 -2.54
CA HIS A 137 3.17 6.86 -3.09
C HIS A 137 2.21 6.43 -1.99
N ALA A 138 0.95 6.87 -2.11
CA ALA A 138 -0.10 6.58 -1.15
C ALA A 138 -0.94 5.34 -1.49
N ASP A 139 -0.74 4.73 -2.65
CA ASP A 139 -1.55 3.62 -3.18
C ASP A 139 -1.48 2.32 -2.34
N ASN A 140 -0.45 2.16 -1.51
CA ASN A 140 -0.37 1.10 -0.50
C ASN A 140 -0.64 1.63 0.91
N VAL A 141 0.01 2.73 1.33
CA VAL A 141 -0.17 3.25 2.70
C VAL A 141 -1.55 3.82 2.95
N GLY A 142 -2.19 4.41 1.93
CA GLY A 142 -3.55 4.91 2.02
C GLY A 142 -4.54 3.84 2.48
N PRO A 143 -4.69 2.73 1.74
CA PRO A 143 -5.57 1.65 2.18
C PRO A 143 -5.08 0.96 3.46
N ALA A 144 -3.77 0.85 3.73
CA ALA A 144 -3.27 0.26 4.98
C ALA A 144 -3.70 1.06 6.22
N VAL A 145 -3.79 2.39 6.11
CA VAL A 145 -4.22 3.29 7.20
C VAL A 145 -5.75 3.44 7.24
N LEU A 146 -6.40 3.68 6.09
CA LEU A 146 -7.82 4.06 6.02
C LEU A 146 -8.77 2.88 5.85
N GLY A 147 -8.26 1.75 5.37
CA GLY A 147 -9.05 0.57 5.04
C GLY A 147 -9.82 0.67 3.73
N GLY A 148 -10.30 -0.48 3.23
CA GLY A 148 -11.14 -0.58 2.04
C GLY A 148 -10.43 -0.25 0.73
N VAL A 149 -11.17 0.33 -0.21
CA VAL A 149 -10.64 0.83 -1.49
C VAL A 149 -10.45 2.33 -1.42
N VAL A 150 -9.30 2.82 -1.88
CA VAL A 150 -9.00 4.26 -1.92
C VAL A 150 -8.62 4.73 -3.32
N LEU A 151 -9.01 5.96 -3.62
CA LEU A 151 -8.54 6.75 -4.76
C LEU A 151 -7.71 7.91 -4.22
N ILE A 152 -6.50 8.05 -4.69
CA ILE A 152 -5.64 9.22 -4.47
C ILE A 152 -5.92 10.21 -5.60
N ARG A 153 -6.70 11.25 -5.31
CA ARG A 153 -7.07 12.27 -6.28
C ARG A 153 -5.93 13.27 -6.53
N GLY A 154 -5.09 13.48 -5.53
CA GLY A 154 -3.96 14.40 -5.60
C GLY A 154 -2.96 14.16 -4.49
N TYR A 155 -1.73 14.63 -4.73
CA TYR A 155 -0.62 14.48 -3.78
C TYR A 155 -0.21 15.81 -3.12
N GLU A 156 -0.56 16.97 -3.71
CA GLU A 156 -0.20 18.30 -3.22
C GLU A 156 -1.40 19.26 -3.28
N PRO A 157 -2.19 19.38 -2.19
CA PRO A 157 -2.17 18.59 -0.98
C PRO A 157 -2.64 17.15 -1.22
N LEU A 158 -2.29 16.25 -0.29
CA LEU A 158 -2.79 14.87 -0.34
C LEU A 158 -4.31 14.86 -0.22
N ASP A 159 -4.97 14.24 -1.20
CA ASP A 159 -6.43 14.16 -1.29
C ASP A 159 -6.82 12.72 -1.59
N ILE A 160 -7.46 12.06 -0.64
CA ILE A 160 -7.82 10.65 -0.68
C ILE A 160 -9.32 10.49 -0.54
N VAL A 161 -9.91 9.74 -1.46
CA VAL A 161 -11.32 9.37 -1.43
C VAL A 161 -11.46 7.88 -1.13
N ARG A 162 -12.22 7.54 -0.09
CA ARG A 162 -12.59 6.14 0.19
C ARG A 162 -13.78 5.75 -0.66
N LEU A 163 -13.68 4.59 -1.29
CA LEU A 163 -14.76 4.03 -2.11
C LEU A 163 -15.44 2.87 -1.35
N PRO A 164 -16.76 2.69 -1.50
CA PRO A 164 -17.44 1.53 -0.98
C PRO A 164 -16.94 0.26 -1.68
N VAL A 165 -16.95 -0.86 -0.96
CA VAL A 165 -16.62 -2.18 -1.53
C VAL A 165 -17.93 -2.96 -1.66
N PRO A 166 -18.29 -3.44 -2.85
CA PRO A 166 -19.49 -4.26 -3.03
C PRO A 166 -19.44 -5.54 -2.18
N GLU A 167 -20.58 -5.95 -1.63
CA GLU A 167 -20.69 -7.24 -0.94
C GLU A 167 -20.35 -8.39 -1.89
N GLY A 168 -19.65 -9.40 -1.37
CA GLY A 168 -19.25 -10.56 -2.16
C GLY A 168 -18.10 -10.31 -3.14
N PHE A 169 -17.40 -9.18 -3.01
CA PHE A 169 -16.22 -8.89 -3.82
C PHE A 169 -14.98 -9.48 -3.16
N PHE A 170 -14.32 -10.40 -3.85
CA PHE A 170 -13.16 -11.12 -3.33
C PHE A 170 -11.92 -10.89 -4.19
N TYR A 171 -10.75 -10.90 -3.54
CA TYR A 171 -9.45 -10.95 -4.17
C TYR A 171 -8.77 -12.28 -3.85
N ALA A 172 -8.29 -12.96 -4.90
CA ALA A 172 -7.36 -14.08 -4.74
C ALA A 172 -5.94 -13.57 -5.05
N VAL A 173 -5.03 -13.72 -4.10
CA VAL A 173 -3.62 -13.33 -4.26
C VAL A 173 -2.78 -14.57 -4.45
N VAL A 174 -2.05 -14.64 -5.56
CA VAL A 174 -1.08 -15.69 -5.84
C VAL A 174 0.31 -15.04 -5.92
N HIS A 175 1.24 -15.54 -5.11
CA HIS A 175 2.63 -15.10 -5.11
C HIS A 175 3.48 -16.09 -5.92
N PRO A 176 3.92 -15.76 -7.13
CA PRO A 176 4.85 -16.60 -7.88
C PRO A 176 6.25 -16.49 -7.26
N ASP A 177 7.07 -17.52 -7.40
CA ASP A 177 8.47 -17.51 -6.96
C ASP A 177 9.34 -16.70 -7.95
N ILE A 178 9.08 -15.39 -7.99
CA ILE A 178 9.75 -14.43 -8.87
C ILE A 178 9.97 -13.14 -8.11
N VAL A 179 11.19 -12.63 -8.14
CA VAL A 179 11.53 -11.32 -7.57
C VAL A 179 11.65 -10.27 -8.68
N VAL A 180 10.87 -9.20 -8.57
CA VAL A 180 10.96 -8.03 -9.47
C VAL A 180 11.11 -6.78 -8.63
N SER A 181 12.25 -6.11 -8.72
CA SER A 181 12.47 -4.89 -7.95
C SER A 181 11.56 -3.74 -8.41
N THR A 182 11.17 -2.88 -7.46
CA THR A 182 10.38 -1.67 -7.74
C THR A 182 11.10 -0.77 -8.74
N LYS A 183 12.43 -0.66 -8.62
CA LYS A 183 13.27 0.12 -9.53
C LYS A 183 13.13 -0.39 -10.96
N GLN A 184 13.37 -1.68 -11.20
CA GLN A 184 13.21 -2.30 -12.53
C GLN A 184 11.78 -2.12 -13.07
N ALA A 185 10.77 -2.30 -12.23
CA ALA A 185 9.37 -2.12 -12.62
C ALA A 185 9.00 -0.67 -12.98
N ARG A 186 9.78 0.32 -12.53
CA ARG A 186 9.61 1.72 -12.93
C ARG A 186 10.44 2.09 -14.15
N GLU A 187 11.66 1.56 -14.28
CA GLU A 187 12.56 1.86 -15.38
C GLU A 187 12.02 1.46 -16.76
N VAL A 188 11.15 0.45 -16.82
CA VAL A 188 10.53 0.00 -18.08
C VAL A 188 9.32 0.82 -18.52
N LEU A 189 8.83 1.71 -17.66
CA LEU A 189 7.66 2.53 -18.02
C LEU A 189 8.02 3.60 -19.03
N PRO A 190 7.12 3.92 -19.96
CA PRO A 190 7.32 4.99 -20.93
C PRO A 190 7.36 6.34 -20.21
N ARG A 191 8.13 7.29 -20.74
CA ARG A 191 8.16 8.67 -20.25
C ARG A 191 6.99 9.50 -20.76
N GLU A 192 6.38 9.07 -21.85
CA GLU A 192 5.26 9.70 -22.52
C GLU A 192 4.20 8.64 -22.82
N VAL A 193 2.93 9.02 -22.71
CA VAL A 193 1.80 8.15 -23.03
C VAL A 193 1.07 8.74 -24.23
N PRO A 194 0.82 7.95 -25.30
CA PRO A 194 0.00 8.41 -26.44
C PRO A 194 -1.37 8.90 -25.94
N LEU A 195 -1.88 9.99 -26.50
CA LEU A 195 -3.15 10.57 -26.08
C LEU A 195 -4.31 9.57 -26.15
N HIS A 196 -4.32 8.71 -27.17
CA HIS A 196 -5.32 7.65 -27.30
C HIS A 196 -5.32 6.70 -26.07
N ASP A 197 -4.13 6.26 -25.64
CA ASP A 197 -3.99 5.36 -24.48
C ASP A 197 -4.35 6.09 -23.18
N ALA A 198 -3.96 7.36 -23.06
CA ALA A 198 -4.34 8.20 -21.93
C ALA A 198 -5.87 8.36 -21.81
N VAL A 199 -6.57 8.62 -22.92
CA VAL A 199 -8.05 8.71 -22.94
C VAL A 199 -8.68 7.37 -22.53
N THR A 200 -8.17 6.25 -23.04
CA THR A 200 -8.62 4.91 -22.65
C THR A 200 -8.39 4.67 -21.15
N GLN A 201 -7.21 5.01 -20.64
CA GLN A 201 -6.88 4.86 -19.22
C GLN A 201 -7.78 5.71 -18.32
N TRP A 202 -8.04 6.98 -18.70
CA TRP A 202 -8.94 7.84 -17.92
C TRP A 202 -10.37 7.31 -17.90
N GLY A 203 -10.86 6.80 -19.03
CA GLY A 203 -12.16 6.13 -19.11
C GLY A 203 -12.24 4.91 -18.20
N ASN A 204 -11.19 4.09 -18.16
CA ASN A 204 -11.10 2.92 -17.31
C ASN A 204 -11.01 3.30 -15.82
N VAL A 205 -10.20 4.30 -15.44
CA VAL A 205 -10.15 4.80 -14.05
C VAL A 205 -11.51 5.35 -13.63
N GLY A 206 -12.15 6.18 -14.47
CA GLY A 206 -13.50 6.70 -14.21
C GLY A 206 -14.53 5.59 -14.06
N GLY A 207 -14.49 4.59 -14.94
CA GLY A 207 -15.36 3.41 -14.88
C GLY A 207 -15.14 2.56 -13.63
N LEU A 208 -13.87 2.37 -13.23
CA LEU A 208 -13.52 1.63 -12.01
C LEU A 208 -14.05 2.33 -10.75
N VAL A 209 -13.86 3.64 -10.64
CA VAL A 209 -14.38 4.46 -9.53
C VAL A 209 -15.91 4.43 -9.49
N ALA A 210 -16.56 4.62 -10.65
CA ALA A 210 -18.01 4.55 -10.76
C ALA A 210 -18.54 3.15 -10.40
N GLY A 211 -17.86 2.09 -10.84
CA GLY A 211 -18.22 0.71 -10.53
C GLY A 211 -18.21 0.44 -9.02
N PHE A 212 -17.19 0.87 -8.31
CA PHE A 212 -17.15 0.77 -6.84
C PHE A 212 -18.26 1.62 -6.20
N ALA A 213 -18.44 2.87 -6.64
CA ALA A 213 -19.44 3.77 -6.05
C ALA A 213 -20.88 3.28 -6.25
N LEU A 214 -21.17 2.61 -7.37
CA LEU A 214 -22.50 2.10 -7.71
C LEU A 214 -22.72 0.63 -7.29
N GLY A 215 -21.67 -0.07 -6.87
CA GLY A 215 -21.71 -1.51 -6.62
C GLY A 215 -21.86 -2.34 -7.92
N ASP A 216 -21.51 -1.76 -9.08
CA ASP A 216 -21.60 -2.45 -10.38
C ASP A 216 -20.31 -3.26 -10.64
N VAL A 217 -20.38 -4.54 -10.24
CA VAL A 217 -19.27 -5.49 -10.36
C VAL A 217 -18.87 -5.71 -11.84
N ALA A 218 -19.84 -5.68 -12.77
CA ALA A 218 -19.54 -5.82 -14.20
C ALA A 218 -18.80 -4.59 -14.75
N LEU A 219 -19.13 -3.40 -14.25
CA LEU A 219 -18.39 -2.17 -14.59
C LEU A 219 -16.98 -2.20 -14.00
N ILE A 220 -16.81 -2.65 -12.76
CA ILE A 220 -15.49 -2.86 -12.15
C ILE A 220 -14.65 -3.75 -13.08
N GLY A 221 -15.12 -4.94 -13.43
CA GLY A 221 -14.37 -5.91 -14.22
C GLY A 221 -13.91 -5.35 -15.57
N ARG A 222 -14.84 -4.78 -16.38
CA ARG A 222 -14.48 -4.24 -17.69
C ARG A 222 -13.61 -2.99 -17.65
N SER A 223 -13.49 -2.33 -16.48
CA SER A 223 -12.68 -1.13 -16.29
C SER A 223 -11.27 -1.41 -15.75
N MET A 224 -10.98 -2.64 -15.32
CA MET A 224 -9.66 -2.96 -14.74
C MET A 224 -8.53 -3.10 -15.78
N HIS A 225 -8.80 -2.85 -17.04
CA HIS A 225 -7.82 -2.94 -18.12
C HIS A 225 -6.83 -1.76 -18.08
N ASP A 226 -5.54 -2.06 -17.96
CA ASP A 226 -4.45 -1.09 -17.92
C ASP A 226 -3.70 -1.08 -19.26
N VAL A 227 -3.70 0.07 -19.94
CA VAL A 227 -2.99 0.28 -21.21
C VAL A 227 -1.68 1.06 -21.05
N VAL A 228 -1.37 1.54 -19.83
CA VAL A 228 -0.22 2.40 -19.55
C VAL A 228 0.95 1.65 -18.91
N ALA A 229 0.70 0.82 -17.89
CA ALA A 229 1.77 0.17 -17.14
C ALA A 229 1.86 -1.34 -17.39
N GLU A 230 0.73 -2.05 -17.49
CA GLU A 230 0.69 -3.51 -17.70
C GLU A 230 1.45 -3.94 -18.96
N PRO A 231 1.30 -3.29 -20.14
CA PRO A 231 1.97 -3.72 -21.36
C PRO A 231 3.49 -3.84 -21.23
N TYR A 232 4.10 -2.96 -20.45
CA TYR A 232 5.55 -2.90 -20.24
C TYR A 232 6.03 -3.83 -19.11
N ARG A 233 5.16 -4.14 -18.15
CA ARG A 233 5.51 -4.91 -16.95
C ARG A 233 5.18 -6.39 -17.04
N LYS A 234 4.23 -6.79 -17.89
CA LYS A 234 3.78 -8.18 -17.99
C LYS A 234 4.90 -9.18 -18.32
N GLY A 235 5.90 -8.74 -19.09
CA GLY A 235 7.06 -9.55 -19.45
C GLY A 235 7.95 -9.98 -18.27
N PHE A 236 7.83 -9.35 -17.10
CA PHE A 236 8.52 -9.80 -15.89
C PHE A 236 7.90 -11.05 -15.23
N ILE A 237 6.71 -11.46 -15.67
CA ILE A 237 6.04 -12.67 -15.16
C ILE A 237 5.91 -13.68 -16.29
N PRO A 238 6.72 -14.73 -16.29
CA PRO A 238 6.58 -15.82 -17.27
C PRO A 238 5.15 -16.39 -17.23
N GLY A 239 4.56 -16.57 -18.42
CA GLY A 239 3.20 -17.10 -18.54
C GLY A 239 2.07 -16.14 -18.14
N TYR A 240 2.37 -14.83 -18.02
CA TYR A 240 1.37 -13.82 -17.61
C TYR A 240 0.09 -13.88 -18.45
N ASP A 241 0.20 -13.84 -19.77
CA ASP A 241 -0.95 -13.81 -20.67
C ASP A 241 -1.78 -15.10 -20.56
N VAL A 242 -1.13 -16.26 -20.52
CA VAL A 242 -1.80 -17.57 -20.35
C VAL A 242 -2.57 -17.65 -19.03
N LEU A 243 -1.94 -17.16 -17.95
CA LEU A 243 -2.58 -17.13 -16.64
C LEU A 243 -3.75 -16.12 -16.60
N LYS A 244 -3.62 -14.97 -17.26
CA LYS A 244 -4.69 -13.96 -17.37
C LYS A 244 -5.89 -14.54 -18.12
N GLU A 245 -5.67 -15.15 -19.27
CA GLU A 245 -6.72 -15.80 -20.05
C GLU A 245 -7.40 -16.92 -19.27
N GLY A 246 -6.62 -17.77 -18.58
CA GLY A 246 -7.15 -18.87 -17.79
C GLY A 246 -8.07 -18.41 -16.66
N VAL A 247 -7.67 -17.42 -15.84
CA VAL A 247 -8.53 -16.95 -14.73
C VAL A 247 -9.77 -16.22 -15.23
N LEU A 248 -9.69 -15.48 -16.35
CA LEU A 248 -10.84 -14.84 -16.97
C LEU A 248 -11.85 -15.89 -17.50
N ALA A 249 -11.36 -16.99 -18.09
CA ALA A 249 -12.21 -18.09 -18.55
C ALA A 249 -12.97 -18.78 -17.39
N GLU A 250 -12.40 -18.79 -16.18
CA GLU A 250 -13.01 -19.31 -14.95
C GLU A 250 -13.91 -18.28 -14.24
N GLY A 251 -14.16 -17.13 -14.86
CA GLY A 251 -15.11 -16.12 -14.36
C GLY A 251 -14.50 -15.05 -13.43
N ALA A 252 -13.18 -14.94 -13.35
CA ALA A 252 -12.57 -13.81 -12.69
C ALA A 252 -12.85 -12.51 -13.46
N LEU A 253 -13.03 -11.39 -12.74
CA LEU A 253 -13.28 -10.07 -13.36
C LEU A 253 -12.02 -9.52 -14.01
N ASP A 254 -10.87 -9.73 -13.38
CA ASP A 254 -9.54 -9.39 -13.90
C ASP A 254 -8.47 -10.19 -13.16
N ARG A 255 -7.29 -10.25 -13.76
CA ARG A 255 -6.06 -10.64 -13.09
C ARG A 255 -5.07 -9.51 -13.14
N LYS A 256 -4.63 -9.09 -11.96
CA LYS A 256 -3.64 -8.04 -11.84
C LYS A 256 -2.32 -8.53 -11.26
N ARG A 257 -1.22 -7.92 -11.75
CA ARG A 257 0.07 -7.99 -11.10
C ARG A 257 0.16 -6.95 -9.97
N THR A 258 0.30 -7.39 -8.72
CA THR A 258 0.75 -6.50 -7.65
C THR A 258 2.24 -6.21 -7.81
N ARG A 259 2.67 -5.03 -7.38
CA ARG A 259 4.08 -4.67 -7.34
C ARG A 259 4.80 -5.62 -6.39
N LEU A 260 5.74 -6.41 -6.90
CA LEU A 260 6.68 -7.13 -6.05
C LEU A 260 7.75 -6.12 -5.62
N ASN A 261 7.71 -5.73 -4.36
CA ASN A 261 8.73 -4.87 -3.77
C ASN A 261 9.80 -5.77 -3.15
N SER A 262 11.03 -5.46 -3.46
CA SER A 262 12.19 -6.07 -2.80
C SER A 262 12.42 -5.43 -1.43
#